data_133f6a62a63bbcf1e0d9ddacadecb8fe
#
_entry.id   133f6a62a63bbcf1e0d9ddacadecb8fe
#
_cell.length_a   1.000
_cell.length_b   1.000
_cell.length_c   1.000
_cell.angle_alpha   90.00
_cell.angle_beta   90.00
_cell.angle_gamma   90.00
#
_symmetry.space_group_name_H-M   'P 1'
#
loop_
_entity.id
_entity.type
_entity.pdbx_description
1 polymer ?
#
loop_
_entity_poly.entity_id
_entity_poly.type
_entity_poly.pdbx_seq_one_letter_code
_entity_poly.pdbx_strand_id
1 'polypeptide(L)'
;MFEKNLTKKVQDVVLEGHIPAKDVSRAIKKPYSTLLRELNPFDAHAKLGAETMFEIVKATHNISVLEFMAREMGYTLMPVVKTARRLRQEDTVTNVREREATM
;
A
#
# COMPACT_ATOMS: atom_id res chain seq x y z
N MET A 1 11.58 -15.03 12.63
CA MET A 1 11.00 -14.65 12.47
C MET A 1 10.40 -13.87 12.06
N PHE A 2 10.36 -13.50 11.50
CA PHE A 2 9.68 -13.08 11.53
C PHE A 2 8.64 -12.63 10.99
N GLU A 3 7.78 -12.84 11.12
CA GLU A 3 6.39 -12.73 10.72
C GLU A 3 5.93 -11.32 10.46
N LYS A 4 6.65 -10.35 10.96
CA LYS A 4 6.26 -8.96 10.81
C LYS A 4 7.19 -8.18 9.90
N ASN A 5 7.77 -8.88 8.94
CA ASN A 5 8.63 -8.22 7.96
C ASN A 5 7.87 -7.18 7.15
N LEU A 6 6.60 -7.47 6.84
CA LEU A 6 5.79 -6.51 6.08
C LEU A 6 5.53 -5.26 6.93
N THR A 7 5.18 -5.44 8.19
CA THR A 7 4.96 -4.30 9.08
C THR A 7 6.22 -3.43 9.17
N LYS A 8 7.39 -4.07 9.30
CA LYS A 8 8.65 -3.34 9.37
C LYS A 8 8.88 -2.54 8.08
N LYS A 9 8.56 -3.14 6.94
CA LYS A 9 8.72 -2.44 5.67
C LYS A 9 7.83 -1.21 5.60
N VAL A 10 6.59 -1.32 6.07
CA VAL A 10 5.69 -0.17 6.09
C VAL A 10 6.20 0.88 7.08
N GLN A 11 6.70 0.45 8.24
CA GLN A 11 7.30 1.37 9.19
C GLN A 11 8.41 2.18 8.55
N ASP A 12 9.29 1.52 7.80
CA ASP A 12 10.40 2.21 7.14
C ASP A 12 9.88 3.24 6.14
N VAL A 13 8.85 2.90 5.38
CA VAL A 13 8.28 3.84 4.42
C VAL A 13 7.77 5.10 5.12
N VAL A 14 7.13 4.94 6.27
CA VAL A 14 6.57 6.09 6.98
C VAL A 14 7.66 6.90 7.69
N LEU A 15 8.57 6.22 8.37
CA LEU A 15 9.55 6.92 9.22
C LEU A 15 10.74 7.44 8.44
N GLU A 16 11.07 6.82 7.31
CA GLU A 16 12.27 7.18 6.56
C GLU A 16 11.96 7.73 5.17
N GLY A 17 10.68 7.97 4.88
CA GLY A 17 10.30 8.51 3.59
C GLY A 17 10.40 10.01 3.53
N HIS A 18 10.07 10.55 2.36
CA HIS A 18 10.14 12.00 2.13
C HIS A 18 9.04 12.76 2.84
N ILE A 19 7.91 12.13 3.10
CA ILE A 19 6.79 12.80 3.72
C ILE A 19 6.87 12.56 5.22
N PRO A 20 6.86 13.64 6.04
CA PRO A 20 6.94 13.46 7.50
C PRO A 20 5.82 12.55 8.02
N ALA A 21 6.17 11.71 8.99
CA ALA A 21 5.21 10.75 9.54
C ALA A 21 3.95 11.42 10.07
N LYS A 22 4.08 12.61 10.64
CA LYS A 22 2.90 13.33 11.13
C LYS A 22 1.98 13.74 10.00
N ASP A 23 2.55 14.08 8.85
CA ASP A 23 1.74 14.42 7.69
C ASP A 23 1.02 13.19 7.15
N VAL A 24 1.70 12.03 7.17
CA VAL A 24 1.06 10.79 6.78
C VAL A 24 -0.12 10.50 7.70
N SER A 25 0.07 10.64 9.02
CA SER A 25 -1.01 10.37 9.97
C SER A 25 -2.21 11.28 9.71
N ARG A 26 -1.95 12.56 9.40
CA ARG A 26 -3.03 13.49 9.08
C ARG A 26 -3.75 13.09 7.79
N ALA A 27 -2.98 12.70 6.77
CA ALA A 27 -3.57 12.34 5.48
C ALA A 27 -4.49 11.13 5.60
N ILE A 28 -4.14 10.16 6.44
CA ILE A 28 -4.96 8.97 6.60
C ILE A 28 -5.93 9.08 7.76
N LYS A 29 -5.98 10.26 8.42
CA LYS A 29 -6.93 10.58 9.48
C LYS A 29 -6.83 9.62 10.65
N LYS A 30 -5.60 9.32 11.05
CA LYS A 30 -5.33 8.44 12.18
C LYS A 30 -4.41 9.18 13.15
N PRO A 31 -4.67 9.10 14.47
CA PRO A 31 -3.79 9.75 15.44
C PRO A 31 -2.35 9.29 15.30
N TYR A 32 -1.42 10.20 15.41
CA TYR A 32 0.00 9.90 15.21
C TYR A 32 0.48 8.80 16.16
N SER A 33 0.11 8.89 17.43
CA SER A 33 0.54 7.88 18.40
C SER A 33 0.00 6.51 18.07
N THR A 34 -1.25 6.45 17.58
CA THR A 34 -1.84 5.17 17.18
C THR A 34 -1.10 4.60 15.97
N LEU A 35 -0.80 5.46 15.01
CA LEU A 35 -0.07 5.02 13.82
C LEU A 35 1.29 4.43 14.20
N LEU A 36 2.02 5.12 15.09
CA LEU A 36 3.33 4.62 15.51
C LEU A 36 3.24 3.26 16.18
N ARG A 37 2.21 3.03 16.98
CA ARG A 37 2.04 1.73 17.61
C ARG A 37 1.74 0.64 16.59
N GLU A 38 0.88 0.93 15.63
CA GLU A 38 0.53 -0.06 14.61
C GLU A 38 1.70 -0.38 13.70
N LEU A 39 2.60 0.56 13.50
CA LEU A 39 3.77 0.35 12.67
C LEU A 39 4.90 -0.38 13.39
N ASN A 40 4.77 -0.54 14.71
CA ASN A 40 5.82 -1.18 15.49
C ASN A 40 5.67 -2.70 15.39
N PRO A 41 6.59 -3.41 14.72
CA PRO A 41 6.44 -4.85 14.57
C PRO A 41 6.55 -5.61 15.88
N PHE A 42 7.02 -4.97 16.95
CA PHE A 42 7.18 -5.60 18.24
C PHE A 42 6.01 -5.34 19.19
N ASP A 43 5.03 -4.53 18.79
CA ASP A 43 3.89 -4.24 19.64
C ASP A 43 2.84 -5.34 19.48
N ALA A 44 2.70 -6.17 20.52
CA ALA A 44 1.80 -7.30 20.46
C ALA A 44 0.32 -6.90 20.52
N HIS A 45 0.04 -5.67 20.94
CA HIS A 45 -1.34 -5.22 21.15
C HIS A 45 -1.86 -4.33 20.04
N ALA A 46 -1.00 -3.90 19.14
CA ALA A 46 -1.41 -3.08 18.00
C ALA A 46 -1.01 -3.79 16.72
N LYS A 47 -1.88 -3.76 15.73
CA LYS A 47 -1.64 -4.43 14.47
C LYS A 47 -1.93 -3.49 13.33
N LEU A 48 -1.05 -3.54 12.33
CA LEU A 48 -1.24 -2.77 11.13
C LEU A 48 -2.32 -3.45 10.27
N GLY A 49 -3.43 -2.76 10.07
CA GLY A 49 -4.49 -3.29 9.23
C GLY A 49 -4.18 -3.11 7.76
N ALA A 50 -4.79 -3.94 6.94
CA ALA A 50 -4.57 -3.89 5.50
C ALA A 50 -5.04 -2.56 4.90
N GLU A 51 -6.14 -2.04 5.38
CA GLU A 51 -6.64 -0.76 4.86
C GLU A 51 -5.72 0.39 5.26
N THR A 52 -5.20 0.38 6.50
CA THR A 52 -4.24 1.40 6.90
C THR A 52 -3.00 1.34 6.01
N MET A 53 -2.51 0.14 5.73
CA MET A 53 -1.36 -0.02 4.84
C MET A 53 -1.65 0.56 3.46
N PHE A 54 -2.83 0.27 2.93
CA PHE A 54 -3.23 0.79 1.63
C PHE A 54 -3.27 2.31 1.63
N GLU A 55 -3.85 2.89 2.69
CA GLU A 55 -3.92 4.36 2.81
C GLU A 55 -2.52 4.97 2.90
N ILE A 56 -1.61 4.31 3.58
CA ILE A 56 -0.23 4.79 3.66
C ILE A 56 0.44 4.79 2.28
N VAL A 57 0.26 3.71 1.53
CA VAL A 57 0.83 3.64 0.18
C VAL A 57 0.26 4.75 -0.69
N LYS A 58 -1.04 4.99 -0.60
CA LYS A 58 -1.67 6.06 -1.37
C LYS A 58 -1.15 7.43 -0.95
N ALA A 59 -1.03 7.67 0.35
CA ALA A 59 -0.60 8.98 0.84
C ALA A 59 0.85 9.28 0.51
N THR A 60 1.70 8.27 0.52
CA THR A 60 3.14 8.45 0.29
C THR A 60 3.53 8.26 -1.16
N HIS A 61 2.67 7.65 -1.98
CA HIS A 61 2.98 7.26 -3.36
C HIS A 61 4.23 6.39 -3.44
N ASN A 62 4.53 5.68 -2.36
CA ASN A 62 5.71 4.82 -2.28
C ASN A 62 5.28 3.38 -2.45
N ILE A 63 5.64 2.80 -3.60
CA ILE A 63 5.19 1.45 -3.94
C ILE A 63 6.14 0.36 -3.46
N SER A 64 7.17 0.73 -2.69
CA SER A 64 8.14 -0.29 -2.26
C SER A 64 7.51 -1.39 -1.43
N VAL A 65 6.44 -1.09 -0.68
CA VAL A 65 5.70 -2.11 0.06
C VAL A 65 5.08 -3.11 -0.90
N LEU A 66 4.45 -2.62 -1.97
CA LEU A 66 3.84 -3.50 -2.96
C LEU A 66 4.90 -4.32 -3.69
N GLU A 67 6.04 -3.71 -4.00
CA GLU A 67 7.14 -4.44 -4.63
C GLU A 67 7.65 -5.55 -3.73
N PHE A 68 7.76 -5.26 -2.44
CA PHE A 68 8.19 -6.28 -1.49
C PHE A 68 7.21 -7.46 -1.50
N MET A 69 5.90 -7.17 -1.43
CA MET A 69 4.90 -8.23 -1.43
C MET A 69 4.93 -9.04 -2.72
N ALA A 70 5.06 -8.35 -3.85
CA ALA A 70 5.09 -9.03 -5.14
C ALA A 70 6.28 -9.97 -5.22
N ARG A 71 7.47 -9.51 -4.81
CA ARG A 71 8.67 -10.35 -4.85
C ARG A 71 8.52 -11.58 -3.98
N GLU A 72 7.90 -11.42 -2.79
CA GLU A 72 7.70 -12.56 -1.90
C GLU A 72 6.80 -13.62 -2.54
N MET A 73 5.93 -13.20 -3.44
CA MET A 73 5.02 -14.10 -4.13
C MET A 73 5.57 -14.58 -5.48
N GLY A 74 6.75 -14.11 -5.86
CA GLY A 74 7.35 -14.50 -7.13
C GLY A 74 6.91 -13.66 -8.30
N TYR A 75 6.49 -12.41 -8.05
CA TYR A 75 6.01 -11.53 -9.11
C TYR A 75 6.78 -10.21 -9.10
N THR A 76 6.66 -9.47 -10.18
CA THR A 76 7.12 -8.09 -10.23
C THR A 76 5.93 -7.21 -10.59
N LEU A 77 6.01 -5.96 -10.14
CA LEU A 77 4.96 -4.98 -10.48
C LEU A 77 5.27 -4.33 -11.81
N MET A 78 4.20 -4.08 -12.57
CA MET A 78 4.30 -3.34 -13.82
C MET A 78 3.31 -2.20 -13.76
N PRO A 79 3.75 -0.96 -14.02
CA PRO A 79 2.79 0.14 -14.05
C PRO A 79 1.80 -0.03 -15.19
N VAL A 80 0.59 0.43 -14.95
CA VAL A 80 -0.41 0.44 -16.01
C VAL A 80 -0.01 1.54 -17.01
N VAL A 81 0.07 1.18 -18.28
CA VAL A 81 0.34 2.16 -19.30
C VAL A 81 -0.94 2.95 -19.54
N LYS A 82 -0.91 4.24 -19.27
CA LYS A 82 -2.07 5.08 -19.49
C LYS A 82 -1.93 5.74 -20.83
N THR A 83 -2.64 5.21 -21.79
CA THR A 83 -2.79 5.94 -23.03
C THR A 83 -3.95 6.89 -22.82
N ALA A 84 -3.79 8.01 -23.23
CA ALA A 84 -4.80 9.03 -22.98
C ALA A 84 -6.20 8.55 -23.27
N ARG A 85 -6.34 7.88 -23.02
CA ARG A 85 -7.36 7.49 -23.00
C ARG A 85 -7.95 6.76 -22.41
N ARG A 86 -7.88 6.23 -22.01
CA ARG A 86 -8.21 5.49 -21.49
C ARG A 86 -8.62 4.85 -20.94
N LEU A 87 -8.71 4.51 -20.66
CA LEU A 87 -9.09 3.72 -20.00
C LEU A 87 -9.97 3.64 -19.32
N ARG A 88 -10.37 3.63 -19.72
CA ARG A 88 -11.24 3.51 -19.35
C ARG A 88 -11.91 3.22 -18.83
N GLN A 89 -11.86 2.95 -18.75
CA GLN A 89 -12.56 2.49 -18.50
C GLN A 89 -12.95 1.95 -18.25
N GLU A 90 -12.85 1.44 -18.27
CA GLU A 90 -13.43 0.60 -18.32
C GLU A 90 -13.55 0.11 -17.86
N ASP A 91 -13.42 -0.15 -18.08
CA ASP A 91 -13.79 -0.93 -18.09
C ASP A 91 -13.73 -1.36 -17.53
N THR A 92 -13.56 -1.62 -17.54
CA THR A 92 -13.85 -2.39 -17.52
C THR A 92 -13.75 -2.95 -17.14
N VAL A 93 -13.56 -3.17 -17.09
CA VAL A 93 -13.87 -4.04 -17.31
C VAL A 93 -13.95 -4.49 -17.06
N THR A 94 -13.70 -4.58 -17.08
CA THR A 94 -14.08 -5.24 -17.52
C THR A 94 -14.03 -5.53 -17.45
N ASN A 95 -13.89 -5.82 -17.60
CA ASN A 95 -14.15 -6.39 -18.21
C ASN A 95 -13.93 -6.67 -18.08
N VAL A 96 -13.75 -6.77 -17.65
CA VAL A 96 -14.03 -7.40 -18.09
C VAL A 96 -14.13 -7.64 -18.00
N ARG A 97 -13.98 -7.81 -17.80
CA ARG A 97 -14.48 -8.30 -18.34
C ARG A 97 -14.67 -8.40 -18.46
N GLU A 98 -14.41 -8.45 -18.26
CA GLU A 98 -14.82 -8.78 -18.94
C GLU A 98 -14.70 -8.91 -19.12
N ARG A 99 -14.57 -9.09 -18.94
CA ARG A 99 -14.78 -9.53 -19.59
C ARG A 99 -14.71 -9.75 -19.68
N GLU A 100 -14.50 -9.94 -19.45
CA GLU A 100 -14.76 -10.36 -20.06
C GLU A 100 -14.70 -10.42 -20.19
N ALA A 101 -14.69 -10.40 -19.87
CA ALA A 101 -14.90 -10.63 -20.40
C ALA A 101 -14.59 -10.59 -20.57
N THR A 102 -14.58 -10.74 -20.56
CA THR A 102 -14.63 -10.87 -21.07
C THR A 102 -14.30 -10.85 -21.12
N MET A 103 -14.31 -11.01 -21.02
CA MET A 103 -14.42 -11.11 -21.39
C MET A 103 -14.25 -11.16 -21.46
#